data_73f5707000c1aef90db27c2821be82ae
#
_entry.id   73f5707000c1aef90db27c2821be82ae
#
_cell.length_a   1.000
_cell.length_b   1.000
_cell.length_c   1.000
_cell.angle_alpha   90.00
_cell.angle_beta   90.00
_cell.angle_gamma   90.00
#
_symmetry.space_group_name_H-M   'P 1'
#
loop_
_entity.id
_entity.type
_entity.pdbx_description
1 polymer ?
#
loop_
_entity_poly.entity_id
_entity_poly.type
_entity_poly.pdbx_seq_one_letter_code
_entity_poly.pdbx_strand_id
1 'polypeptide(L)'
;MPNDPFTNPPDASNPYSSPTAENKPSSLPPLQTGLGNLGQEARLKNLNTARWIMIVVGILTIGVNVFQYVNVEKMIDQELAKELQKQGIARHQVDQVAFNQARDTAIGGVRVLCIVLIGLGVVYIVMGMLVKQYPVPLTITGLALYIGSALVFAVIDPMTLFQGIIIKIFIVIGLVKAVQAALAYEKERRTATALQFGG
;
A
#
# COMPACT_ATOMS: atom_id res chain seq x y z
N MET A 1 27.87 -53.37 -62.70
CA MET A 1 27.45 -52.66 -61.52
C MET A 1 26.35 -53.50 -60.91
N PRO A 2 26.51 -54.00 -59.72
CA PRO A 2 25.48 -54.85 -59.09
C PRO A 2 24.32 -53.96 -58.55
N ASN A 3 23.12 -54.39 -58.90
CA ASN A 3 21.89 -53.78 -58.42
C ASN A 3 21.74 -53.97 -56.85
N ASP A 4 21.60 -52.88 -56.14
CA ASP A 4 21.43 -52.87 -54.70
C ASP A 4 19.98 -53.33 -54.36
N PRO A 5 19.78 -54.48 -53.69
CA PRO A 5 18.46 -55.07 -53.53
C PRO A 5 17.62 -54.43 -52.40
N PHE A 6 18.04 -53.30 -51.78
CA PHE A 6 17.41 -52.74 -50.64
C PHE A 6 16.59 -51.43 -50.88
N THR A 7 16.43 -51.04 -52.12
CA THR A 7 15.53 -49.92 -52.48
C THR A 7 14.11 -50.42 -52.74
N ASN A 8 13.47 -51.00 -51.76
CA ASN A 8 12.02 -51.16 -51.82
C ASN A 8 11.33 -49.80 -51.54
N PRO A 9 10.44 -49.33 -52.44
CA PRO A 9 9.62 -48.18 -52.10
C PRO A 9 8.75 -48.49 -50.89
N PRO A 10 8.49 -47.52 -50.02
CA PRO A 10 7.66 -47.74 -48.83
C PRO A 10 6.28 -48.23 -49.27
N ASP A 11 5.88 -49.39 -48.71
CA ASP A 11 4.60 -50.03 -48.96
C ASP A 11 3.45 -49.11 -48.50
N ALA A 12 2.75 -48.56 -49.46
CA ALA A 12 1.67 -47.59 -49.19
C ALA A 12 0.41 -48.21 -48.54
N SER A 13 0.45 -49.53 -48.25
CA SER A 13 -0.67 -50.28 -47.73
C SER A 13 -0.57 -50.66 -46.25
N ASN A 14 0.46 -50.21 -45.57
CA ASN A 14 0.60 -50.52 -44.14
C ASN A 14 -0.31 -49.59 -43.26
N PRO A 15 -1.45 -50.09 -42.71
CA PRO A 15 -2.34 -49.30 -41.89
C PRO A 15 -1.72 -48.90 -40.51
N TYR A 16 -0.52 -49.36 -40.21
CA TYR A 16 0.24 -49.05 -39.01
C TYR A 16 1.43 -48.12 -39.25
N SER A 17 1.61 -47.60 -40.51
CA SER A 17 2.60 -46.57 -40.73
C SER A 17 2.18 -45.34 -39.94
N SER A 18 2.93 -45.00 -38.92
CA SER A 18 2.73 -43.73 -38.18
C SER A 18 2.70 -42.59 -39.18
N PRO A 19 1.70 -41.70 -39.11
CA PRO A 19 1.66 -40.54 -39.99
C PRO A 19 2.98 -39.79 -39.83
N THR A 20 3.69 -39.66 -40.91
CA THR A 20 4.90 -38.82 -40.97
C THR A 20 4.46 -37.47 -40.44
N ALA A 21 4.98 -37.10 -39.27
CA ALA A 21 4.72 -35.80 -38.69
C ALA A 21 5.22 -34.76 -39.65
N GLU A 22 4.34 -34.34 -40.56
CA GLU A 22 4.55 -33.14 -41.34
C GLU A 22 4.69 -32.00 -40.36
N ASN A 23 5.94 -31.61 -40.12
CA ASN A 23 6.31 -30.47 -39.28
C ASN A 23 5.81 -29.19 -39.98
N LYS A 24 4.48 -29.10 -40.06
CA LYS A 24 3.82 -27.83 -40.34
C LYS A 24 4.01 -27.00 -39.10
N PRO A 25 4.75 -25.88 -39.14
CA PRO A 25 4.82 -25.02 -37.98
C PRO A 25 3.37 -24.65 -37.64
N SER A 26 2.83 -25.23 -36.57
CA SER A 26 1.52 -24.90 -36.08
C SER A 26 1.59 -23.44 -35.62
N SER A 27 1.22 -22.55 -36.52
CA SER A 27 0.96 -21.14 -36.23
C SER A 27 -0.34 -20.99 -35.43
N LEU A 28 -0.50 -21.85 -34.43
CA LEU A 28 -1.48 -21.60 -33.39
C LEU A 28 -0.92 -20.41 -32.57
N PRO A 29 -1.60 -19.29 -32.57
CA PRO A 29 -1.19 -18.20 -31.70
C PRO A 29 -1.15 -18.77 -30.28
N PRO A 30 -0.11 -18.45 -29.50
CA PRO A 30 0.01 -19.00 -28.15
C PRO A 30 -1.26 -18.65 -27.38
N LEU A 31 -2.03 -19.67 -27.02
CA LEU A 31 -3.27 -19.58 -26.21
C LEU A 31 -3.06 -18.89 -24.83
N GLN A 32 -1.80 -18.55 -24.52
CA GLN A 32 -1.39 -17.85 -23.31
C GLN A 32 -1.71 -16.34 -23.31
N THR A 33 -2.04 -15.73 -24.45
CA THR A 33 -2.20 -14.27 -24.54
C THR A 33 -3.48 -13.74 -23.85
N GLY A 34 -4.52 -14.52 -23.75
CA GLY A 34 -5.80 -14.07 -23.16
C GLY A 34 -5.81 -14.10 -21.61
N LEU A 35 -5.43 -15.22 -21.02
CA LEU A 35 -5.46 -15.42 -19.57
C LEU A 35 -4.33 -14.68 -18.86
N GLY A 36 -3.15 -14.59 -19.47
CA GLY A 36 -2.02 -13.83 -18.95
C GLY A 36 -2.32 -12.33 -18.87
N ASN A 37 -2.97 -11.77 -19.89
CA ASN A 37 -3.32 -10.35 -19.92
C ASN A 37 -4.39 -10.00 -18.87
N LEU A 38 -5.41 -10.84 -18.65
CA LEU A 38 -6.41 -10.63 -17.61
C LEU A 38 -5.81 -10.64 -16.19
N GLY A 39 -4.83 -11.52 -15.96
CA GLY A 39 -4.08 -11.53 -14.71
C GLY A 39 -3.24 -10.25 -14.50
N GLN A 40 -2.57 -9.77 -15.53
CA GLN A 40 -1.77 -8.55 -15.50
C GLN A 40 -2.64 -7.30 -15.29
N GLU A 41 -3.77 -7.19 -15.98
CA GLU A 41 -4.71 -6.07 -15.80
C GLU A 41 -5.29 -6.02 -14.38
N ALA A 42 -5.69 -7.15 -13.81
CA ALA A 42 -6.18 -7.22 -12.44
C ALA A 42 -5.11 -6.75 -11.43
N ARG A 43 -3.85 -7.05 -11.68
CA ARG A 43 -2.72 -6.68 -10.81
C ARG A 43 -2.32 -5.22 -10.95
N LEU A 44 -2.28 -4.69 -12.16
CA LEU A 44 -2.09 -3.26 -12.39
C LEU A 44 -3.20 -2.45 -11.73
N LYS A 45 -4.45 -2.95 -11.78
CA LYS A 45 -5.57 -2.34 -11.07
C LYS A 45 -5.37 -2.35 -9.55
N ASN A 46 -4.92 -3.47 -8.98
CA ASN A 46 -4.64 -3.57 -7.55
C ASN A 46 -3.47 -2.67 -7.13
N LEU A 47 -2.42 -2.57 -7.93
CA LEU A 47 -1.29 -1.67 -7.68
C LEU A 47 -1.72 -0.19 -7.74
N ASN A 48 -2.58 0.15 -8.70
CA ASN A 48 -3.13 1.49 -8.81
C ASN A 48 -4.04 1.82 -7.63
N THR A 49 -4.82 0.85 -7.14
CA THR A 49 -5.63 0.98 -5.92
C THR A 49 -4.74 1.23 -4.69
N ALA A 50 -3.64 0.48 -4.54
CA ALA A 50 -2.66 0.68 -3.49
C ALA A 50 -2.08 2.11 -3.48
N ARG A 51 -1.71 2.60 -4.67
CA ARG A 51 -1.23 3.99 -4.86
C ARG A 51 -2.26 5.01 -4.38
N TRP A 52 -3.52 4.85 -4.83
CA TRP A 52 -4.59 5.77 -4.43
C TRP A 52 -4.85 5.75 -2.93
N ILE A 53 -4.82 4.57 -2.30
CA ILE A 53 -4.98 4.45 -0.85
C ILE A 53 -3.89 5.24 -0.12
N MET A 54 -2.62 5.11 -0.51
CA MET A 54 -1.52 5.85 0.12
C MET A 54 -1.65 7.36 -0.07
N ILE A 55 -2.03 7.81 -1.26
CA ILE A 55 -2.24 9.24 -1.54
C ILE A 55 -3.42 9.78 -0.71
N VAL A 56 -4.53 9.07 -0.66
CA VAL A 56 -5.71 9.45 0.13
C VAL A 56 -5.38 9.53 1.62
N VAL A 57 -4.66 8.53 2.15
CA VAL A 57 -4.19 8.54 3.54
C VAL A 57 -3.31 9.77 3.80
N GLY A 58 -2.37 10.08 2.90
CA GLY A 58 -1.51 11.25 3.02
C GLY A 58 -2.30 12.56 3.01
N ILE A 59 -3.23 12.74 2.07
CA ILE A 59 -4.09 13.93 1.97
C ILE A 59 -4.96 14.07 3.23
N LEU A 60 -5.56 12.98 3.70
CA LEU A 60 -6.42 12.99 4.87
C LEU A 60 -5.62 13.32 6.14
N THR A 61 -4.41 12.77 6.27
CA THR A 61 -3.48 13.09 7.36
C THR A 61 -3.13 14.57 7.36
N ILE A 62 -2.75 15.14 6.21
CA ILE A 62 -2.45 16.58 6.10
C ILE A 62 -3.69 17.40 6.43
N GLY A 63 -4.85 17.09 5.85
CA GLY A 63 -6.08 17.86 6.04
C GLY A 63 -6.51 17.94 7.50
N VAL A 64 -6.52 16.80 8.20
CA VAL A 64 -6.87 16.73 9.63
C VAL A 64 -5.87 17.53 10.47
N ASN A 65 -4.57 17.39 10.22
CA ASN A 65 -3.56 18.07 11.01
C ASN A 65 -3.51 19.58 10.73
N VAL A 66 -3.76 20.03 9.50
CA VAL A 66 -3.91 21.45 9.19
C VAL A 66 -5.14 22.02 9.91
N PHE A 67 -6.27 21.31 9.89
CA PHE A 67 -7.46 21.74 10.61
C PHE A 67 -7.21 21.84 12.12
N GLN A 68 -6.51 20.86 12.71
CA GLN A 68 -6.13 20.91 14.14
C GLN A 68 -5.17 22.06 14.42
N TYR A 69 -4.18 22.28 13.58
CA TYR A 69 -3.20 23.35 13.72
C TYR A 69 -3.87 24.74 13.78
N VAL A 70 -4.85 24.97 12.90
CA VAL A 70 -5.60 26.25 12.87
C VAL A 70 -6.51 26.43 14.08
N ASN A 71 -7.08 25.32 14.59
CA ASN A 71 -8.05 25.36 15.70
C ASN A 71 -7.46 25.00 17.07
N VAL A 72 -6.13 24.80 17.16
CA VAL A 72 -5.47 24.32 18.38
C VAL A 72 -5.81 25.13 19.62
N GLU A 73 -5.83 26.46 19.52
CA GLU A 73 -6.13 27.34 20.66
C GLU A 73 -7.54 27.11 21.19
N LYS A 74 -8.53 27.05 20.31
CA LYS A 74 -9.92 26.77 20.70
C LYS A 74 -10.08 25.39 21.31
N MET A 75 -9.39 24.40 20.78
CA MET A 75 -9.44 23.03 21.28
C MET A 75 -8.82 22.92 22.69
N ILE A 76 -7.66 23.53 22.90
CA ILE A 76 -6.99 23.55 24.21
C ILE A 76 -7.83 24.34 25.23
N ASP A 77 -8.35 25.49 24.86
CA ASP A 77 -9.22 26.29 25.76
C ASP A 77 -10.48 25.53 26.19
N GLN A 78 -11.10 24.79 25.28
CA GLN A 78 -12.25 23.95 25.58
C GLN A 78 -11.90 22.79 26.52
N GLU A 79 -10.75 22.13 26.28
CA GLU A 79 -10.32 20.98 27.08
C GLU A 79 -9.94 21.43 28.49
N LEU A 80 -9.20 22.53 28.63
CA LEU A 80 -8.89 23.12 29.94
C LEU A 80 -10.16 23.58 30.69
N ALA A 81 -11.12 24.17 29.98
CA ALA A 81 -12.39 24.55 30.60
C ALA A 81 -13.18 23.32 31.12
N LYS A 82 -13.21 22.23 30.35
CA LYS A 82 -13.85 20.99 30.80
C LYS A 82 -13.14 20.38 32.02
N GLU A 83 -11.81 20.42 32.02
CA GLU A 83 -11.01 19.86 33.11
C GLU A 83 -11.22 20.63 34.41
N LEU A 84 -11.22 21.97 34.37
CA LEU A 84 -11.56 22.81 35.50
C LEU A 84 -13.00 22.56 36.01
N GLN A 85 -13.93 22.39 35.10
CA GLN A 85 -15.32 22.07 35.44
C GLN A 85 -15.42 20.70 36.14
N LYS A 86 -14.70 19.69 35.68
CA LYS A 86 -14.68 18.37 36.36
C LYS A 86 -14.09 18.43 37.76
N GLN A 87 -13.10 19.29 37.98
CA GLN A 87 -12.47 19.48 39.28
C GLN A 87 -13.28 20.42 40.22
N GLY A 88 -14.36 21.01 39.71
CA GLY A 88 -15.17 21.97 40.48
C GLY A 88 -14.46 23.30 40.79
N ILE A 89 -13.36 23.59 40.07
CA ILE A 89 -12.53 24.77 40.27
C ILE A 89 -13.04 25.90 39.36
N ALA A 90 -13.42 27.01 39.98
CA ALA A 90 -13.77 28.18 39.19
C ALA A 90 -12.52 28.86 38.59
N ARG A 91 -12.59 29.30 37.34
CA ARG A 91 -11.44 29.87 36.58
C ARG A 91 -10.73 31.03 37.31
N HIS A 92 -11.44 31.76 38.17
CA HIS A 92 -10.86 32.86 38.96
C HIS A 92 -10.05 32.40 40.19
N GLN A 93 -10.15 31.10 40.55
CA GLN A 93 -9.40 30.49 41.64
C GLN A 93 -8.06 29.89 41.24
N VAL A 94 -7.79 29.87 39.90
CA VAL A 94 -6.55 29.32 39.36
C VAL A 94 -5.52 30.43 39.23
N ASP A 95 -4.26 30.15 39.58
CA ASP A 95 -3.15 31.05 39.31
C ASP A 95 -3.06 31.29 37.78
N GLN A 96 -3.37 32.52 37.39
CA GLN A 96 -3.45 32.91 35.98
C GLN A 96 -2.11 32.79 35.26
N VAL A 97 -0.98 32.97 35.98
CA VAL A 97 0.37 32.86 35.41
C VAL A 97 0.68 31.40 35.06
N ALA A 98 0.50 30.52 36.06
CA ALA A 98 0.71 29.08 35.88
C ALA A 98 -0.23 28.49 34.80
N PHE A 99 -1.50 28.94 34.80
CA PHE A 99 -2.50 28.51 33.83
C PHE A 99 -2.08 28.90 32.37
N ASN A 100 -1.71 30.18 32.15
CA ASN A 100 -1.29 30.65 30.85
C ASN A 100 -0.03 29.94 30.36
N GLN A 101 0.94 29.71 31.26
CA GLN A 101 2.15 28.97 30.91
C GLN A 101 1.87 27.51 30.49
N ALA A 102 0.99 26.83 31.25
CA ALA A 102 0.56 25.48 30.91
C ALA A 102 -0.17 25.43 29.56
N ARG A 103 -1.06 26.40 29.31
CA ARG A 103 -1.80 26.59 28.05
C ARG A 103 -0.83 26.78 26.87
N ASP A 104 0.09 27.72 26.98
CA ASP A 104 1.04 28.04 25.90
C ASP A 104 1.97 26.85 25.61
N THR A 105 2.40 26.13 26.64
CA THR A 105 3.18 24.90 26.48
C THR A 105 2.38 23.82 25.75
N ALA A 106 1.11 23.61 26.12
CA ALA A 106 0.24 22.66 25.46
C ALA A 106 0.00 23.03 23.98
N ILE A 107 -0.30 24.30 23.70
CA ILE A 107 -0.48 24.79 22.33
C ILE A 107 0.81 24.58 21.50
N GLY A 108 1.97 24.91 22.06
CA GLY A 108 3.27 24.71 21.43
C GLY A 108 3.52 23.23 21.09
N GLY A 109 3.28 22.34 22.05
CA GLY A 109 3.44 20.90 21.86
C GLY A 109 2.54 20.34 20.75
N VAL A 110 1.26 20.70 20.75
CA VAL A 110 0.31 20.26 19.70
C VAL A 110 0.69 20.84 18.33
N ARG A 111 1.13 22.07 18.22
CA ARG A 111 1.60 22.66 16.96
C ARG A 111 2.79 21.91 16.38
N VAL A 112 3.79 21.61 17.21
CA VAL A 112 4.95 20.81 16.77
C VAL A 112 4.52 19.44 16.28
N LEU A 113 3.63 18.76 17.02
CA LEU A 113 3.08 17.46 16.63
C LEU A 113 2.36 17.54 15.28
N CYS A 114 1.51 18.54 15.07
CA CYS A 114 0.81 18.74 13.79
C CYS A 114 1.80 18.92 12.62
N ILE A 115 2.87 19.69 12.81
CA ILE A 115 3.89 19.88 11.76
C ILE A 115 4.56 18.56 11.41
N VAL A 116 4.94 17.75 12.41
CA VAL A 116 5.54 16.42 12.19
C VAL A 116 4.58 15.51 11.43
N LEU A 117 3.30 15.51 11.79
CA LEU A 117 2.28 14.69 11.13
C LEU A 117 1.96 15.16 9.71
N ILE A 118 1.98 16.47 9.45
CA ILE A 118 1.90 17.01 8.08
C ILE A 118 3.08 16.51 7.25
N GLY A 119 4.31 16.56 7.80
CA GLY A 119 5.49 15.99 7.16
C GLY A 119 5.32 14.50 6.84
N LEU A 120 4.79 13.72 7.77
CA LEU A 120 4.49 12.30 7.56
C LEU A 120 3.45 12.12 6.43
N GLY A 121 2.42 12.94 6.37
CA GLY A 121 1.42 12.94 5.30
C GLY A 121 2.04 13.19 3.92
N VAL A 122 3.01 14.12 3.82
CA VAL A 122 3.76 14.37 2.58
C VAL A 122 4.56 13.13 2.20
N VAL A 123 5.23 12.47 3.16
CA VAL A 123 5.95 11.21 2.90
C VAL A 123 5.03 10.15 2.31
N TYR A 124 3.80 9.99 2.83
CA TYR A 124 2.82 9.05 2.27
C TYR A 124 2.44 9.38 0.83
N ILE A 125 2.27 10.66 0.48
CA ILE A 125 1.97 11.08 -0.89
C ILE A 125 3.14 10.73 -1.83
N VAL A 126 4.37 11.07 -1.42
CA VAL A 126 5.58 10.77 -2.21
C VAL A 126 5.75 9.27 -2.40
N MET A 127 5.57 8.47 -1.34
CA MET A 127 5.60 7.01 -1.42
C MET A 127 4.52 6.48 -2.36
N GLY A 128 3.30 7.03 -2.29
CA GLY A 128 2.20 6.67 -3.19
C GLY A 128 2.53 6.95 -4.66
N MET A 129 3.26 8.02 -4.96
CA MET A 129 3.71 8.32 -6.34
C MET A 129 4.78 7.33 -6.82
N LEU A 130 5.69 6.93 -5.93
CA LEU A 130 6.81 6.05 -6.22
C LEU A 130 6.46 4.54 -6.23
N VAL A 131 5.29 4.15 -5.73
CA VAL A 131 4.84 2.73 -5.69
C VAL A 131 4.94 2.03 -7.04
N LYS A 132 4.77 2.74 -8.16
CA LYS A 132 4.93 2.14 -9.50
C LYS A 132 6.36 1.71 -9.81
N GLN A 133 7.37 2.37 -9.24
CA GLN A 133 8.78 2.05 -9.47
C GLN A 133 9.28 0.96 -8.52
N TYR A 134 8.87 1.05 -7.24
CA TYR A 134 9.32 0.16 -6.17
C TYR A 134 8.12 -0.35 -5.36
N PRO A 135 7.29 -1.25 -5.95
CA PRO A 135 6.00 -1.61 -5.35
C PRO A 135 6.13 -2.28 -3.98
N VAL A 136 7.03 -3.25 -3.84
CA VAL A 136 7.15 -4.04 -2.60
C VAL A 136 7.78 -3.23 -1.45
N PRO A 137 8.98 -2.63 -1.60
CA PRO A 137 9.59 -1.93 -0.48
C PRO A 137 8.74 -0.75 0.01
N LEU A 138 8.11 0.01 -0.90
CA LEU A 138 7.33 1.18 -0.51
C LEU A 138 6.02 0.81 0.19
N THR A 139 5.33 -0.26 -0.25
CA THR A 139 4.10 -0.70 0.42
C THR A 139 4.38 -1.27 1.80
N ILE A 140 5.48 -2.03 1.98
CA ILE A 140 5.90 -2.54 3.29
C ILE A 140 6.31 -1.39 4.21
N THR A 141 7.11 -0.45 3.72
CA THR A 141 7.52 0.73 4.51
C THR A 141 6.32 1.58 4.90
N GLY A 142 5.36 1.80 3.99
CA GLY A 142 4.11 2.51 4.28
C GLY A 142 3.29 1.84 5.37
N LEU A 143 3.14 0.52 5.32
CA LEU A 143 2.47 -0.24 6.38
C LEU A 143 3.22 -0.14 7.71
N ALA A 144 4.54 -0.29 7.71
CA ALA A 144 5.38 -0.21 8.90
C ALA A 144 5.32 1.18 9.54
N LEU A 145 5.38 2.25 8.75
CA LEU A 145 5.21 3.62 9.22
C LEU A 145 3.82 3.85 9.83
N TYR A 146 2.77 3.32 9.20
CA TYR A 146 1.42 3.45 9.72
C TYR A 146 1.27 2.75 11.08
N ILE A 147 1.72 1.50 11.18
CA ILE A 147 1.66 0.75 12.44
C ILE A 147 2.55 1.42 13.49
N GLY A 148 3.77 1.83 13.12
CA GLY A 148 4.69 2.51 14.02
C GLY A 148 4.11 3.81 14.58
N SER A 149 3.51 4.66 13.74
CA SER A 149 2.86 5.88 14.19
C SER A 149 1.66 5.58 15.10
N ALA A 150 0.84 4.57 14.77
CA ALA A 150 -0.29 4.17 15.60
C ALA A 150 0.15 3.68 16.99
N LEU A 151 1.27 2.95 17.06
CA LEU A 151 1.84 2.51 18.35
C LEU A 151 2.37 3.67 19.17
N VAL A 152 3.07 4.63 18.56
CA VAL A 152 3.55 5.84 19.25
C VAL A 152 2.37 6.61 19.87
N PHE A 153 1.31 6.83 19.10
CA PHE A 153 0.10 7.49 19.63
C PHE A 153 -0.58 6.69 20.72
N ALA A 154 -0.61 5.36 20.63
CA ALA A 154 -1.18 4.49 21.66
C ALA A 154 -0.45 4.60 23.00
N VAL A 155 0.85 4.85 22.97
CA VAL A 155 1.65 5.04 24.21
C VAL A 155 1.40 6.42 24.81
N ILE A 156 1.21 7.46 23.98
CA ILE A 156 0.97 8.83 24.43
C ILE A 156 -0.45 8.97 25.01
N ASP A 157 -1.43 8.47 24.30
CA ASP A 157 -2.84 8.50 24.71
C ASP A 157 -3.57 7.22 24.23
N PRO A 158 -3.80 6.25 25.15
CA PRO A 158 -4.48 5.00 24.82
C PRO A 158 -5.90 5.18 24.26
N MET A 159 -6.58 6.29 24.61
CA MET A 159 -7.93 6.58 24.11
C MET A 159 -7.94 6.88 22.62
N THR A 160 -6.83 7.35 22.06
CA THR A 160 -6.70 7.57 20.61
C THR A 160 -6.81 6.29 19.79
N LEU A 161 -6.50 5.11 20.39
CA LEU A 161 -6.69 3.82 19.73
C LEU A 161 -8.15 3.56 19.38
N PHE A 162 -9.06 3.92 20.28
CA PHE A 162 -10.50 3.70 20.10
C PHE A 162 -11.14 4.77 19.21
N GLN A 163 -10.56 5.97 19.16
CA GLN A 163 -11.05 7.03 18.28
C GLN A 163 -10.79 6.67 16.81
N GLY A 164 -11.89 6.57 16.05
CA GLY A 164 -11.81 6.26 14.62
C GLY A 164 -11.30 4.85 14.30
N ILE A 165 -11.46 3.88 15.20
CA ILE A 165 -10.98 2.49 15.02
C ILE A 165 -11.46 1.87 13.71
N ILE A 166 -12.68 2.17 13.27
CA ILE A 166 -13.26 1.66 12.02
C ILE A 166 -12.42 2.15 10.84
N ILE A 167 -12.08 3.44 10.80
CA ILE A 167 -11.27 4.04 9.73
C ILE A 167 -9.86 3.43 9.75
N LYS A 168 -9.26 3.27 10.95
CA LYS A 168 -7.94 2.66 11.11
C LYS A 168 -7.91 1.22 10.58
N ILE A 169 -8.94 0.42 10.87
CA ILE A 169 -9.07 -0.95 10.36
C ILE A 169 -9.17 -0.94 8.82
N PHE A 170 -9.96 -0.06 8.23
CA PHE A 170 -10.05 0.04 6.76
C PHE A 170 -8.71 0.41 6.12
N ILE A 171 -7.96 1.33 6.71
CA ILE A 171 -6.62 1.72 6.23
C ILE A 171 -5.66 0.52 6.31
N VAL A 172 -5.63 -0.20 7.44
CA VAL A 172 -4.77 -1.38 7.61
C VAL A 172 -5.12 -2.47 6.58
N ILE A 173 -6.40 -2.79 6.42
CA ILE A 173 -6.85 -3.78 5.42
C ILE A 173 -6.43 -3.34 4.01
N GLY A 174 -6.59 -2.05 3.69
CA GLY A 174 -6.17 -1.49 2.40
C GLY A 174 -4.67 -1.63 2.16
N LEU A 175 -3.84 -1.29 3.17
CA LEU A 175 -2.38 -1.39 3.09
C LEU A 175 -1.92 -2.86 3.02
N VAL A 176 -2.53 -3.78 3.77
CA VAL A 176 -2.22 -5.22 3.69
C VAL A 176 -2.54 -5.77 2.30
N LYS A 177 -3.70 -5.43 1.72
CA LYS A 177 -4.02 -5.79 0.34
C LYS A 177 -3.03 -5.20 -0.67
N ALA A 178 -2.56 -3.97 -0.44
CA ALA A 178 -1.54 -3.34 -1.25
C ALA A 178 -0.21 -4.12 -1.23
N VAL A 179 0.23 -4.55 -0.04
CA VAL A 179 1.44 -5.38 0.12
C VAL A 179 1.28 -6.72 -0.60
N GLN A 180 0.15 -7.40 -0.42
CA GLN A 180 -0.13 -8.68 -1.10
C GLN A 180 -0.10 -8.54 -2.63
N ALA A 181 -0.71 -7.47 -3.16
CA ALA A 181 -0.71 -7.19 -4.60
C ALA A 181 0.71 -6.90 -5.12
N ALA A 182 1.52 -6.14 -4.37
CA ALA A 182 2.89 -5.84 -4.72
C ALA A 182 3.79 -7.10 -4.73
N LEU A 183 3.65 -7.97 -3.72
CA LEU A 183 4.39 -9.25 -3.65
C LEU A 183 4.01 -10.18 -4.81
N ALA A 184 2.73 -10.28 -5.13
CA ALA A 184 2.26 -11.08 -6.26
C ALA A 184 2.83 -10.58 -7.59
N TYR A 185 2.85 -9.26 -7.80
CA TYR A 185 3.42 -8.64 -8.99
C TYR A 185 4.93 -8.91 -9.12
N GLU A 186 5.70 -8.80 -8.04
CA GLU A 186 7.14 -9.05 -8.07
C GLU A 186 7.47 -10.52 -8.32
N LYS A 187 6.72 -11.45 -7.71
CA LYS A 187 6.90 -12.89 -7.94
C LYS A 187 6.79 -13.24 -9.42
N GLU A 188 5.81 -12.70 -10.12
CA GLU A 188 5.64 -12.97 -11.56
C GLU A 188 6.69 -12.33 -12.42
N ARG A 189 7.07 -11.09 -12.09
CA ARG A 189 8.16 -10.43 -12.80
C ARG A 189 9.43 -11.27 -12.73
N ARG A 190 9.75 -11.84 -11.59
CA ARG A 190 10.91 -12.73 -11.41
C ARG A 190 10.75 -14.03 -12.22
N THR A 191 9.57 -14.62 -12.25
CA THR A 191 9.31 -15.84 -13.03
C THR A 191 9.41 -15.56 -14.54
N ALA A 192 8.86 -14.45 -15.02
CA ALA A 192 8.95 -14.06 -16.42
C ALA A 192 10.41 -13.81 -16.85
N THR A 193 11.21 -13.17 -16.00
CA THR A 193 12.64 -12.93 -16.25
C THR A 193 13.42 -14.25 -16.27
N ALA A 194 13.14 -15.18 -15.36
CA ALA A 194 13.81 -16.48 -15.33
C ALA A 194 13.55 -17.31 -16.58
N LEU A 195 12.35 -17.23 -17.16
CA LEU A 195 12.01 -17.91 -18.41
C LEU A 195 12.70 -17.31 -19.64
N GLN A 196 13.00 -16.00 -19.61
CA GLN A 196 13.72 -15.33 -20.72
C GLN A 196 15.22 -15.64 -20.76
N PHE A 197 15.84 -15.93 -19.61
CA PHE A 197 17.28 -16.18 -19.52
C PHE A 197 17.63 -17.67 -19.34
N GLY A 198 16.63 -18.54 -19.16
CA GLY A 198 16.81 -19.98 -18.93
C GLY A 198 16.58 -20.87 -20.17
N GLY A 199 16.36 -20.31 -21.34
CA GLY A 199 16.28 -20.99 -22.63
C GLY A 199 17.47 -20.62 -23.52
#